data_1fabb35cbd45b6bdaecb01879f38d002
#
_entry.id   1fabb35cbd45b6bdaecb01879f38d002
#
_cell.length_a   1.000
_cell.length_b   1.000
_cell.length_c   1.000
_cell.angle_alpha   90.00
_cell.angle_beta   90.00
_cell.angle_gamma   90.00
#
_symmetry.space_group_name_H-M   'P 1'
#
loop_
_entity.id
_entity.type
_entity.pdbx_description
1 polymer ?
#
loop_
_entity_poly.entity_id
_entity_poly.type
_entity_poly.pdbx_seq_one_letter_code
_entity_poly.pdbx_strand_id
1 'polypeptide(L)'
;MNETVKNSSITTAVICLFLIIWSGLIIPEFEKLPNDFSLYMEYDGYDQIIETAEGELSDVFKLRESISLEVIAMSGNNFEISSNIHGVRLDTDEAVFNAHHTYNVDKISKLHNDKESKMFLFSPGVQKQNYDFHHPLIFSDATLIFDGEDTVKDLDVYKFSVKTEKNDISFVFPQFAPNVIWSDTETVFWVQPTTGDVVKFKRTWEDYFVVDGEKIKTMQIGGKETSQYSTDILVEATKAKIQYVNYYKII
;
A
#
# COMPACT_ATOMS: atom_id res chain seq x y z
N MET A 1 12.22 -30.53 51.05
CA MET A 1 12.08 -30.21 49.61
C MET A 1 13.48 -30.21 49.03
N ASN A 2 13.81 -31.16 48.14
CA ASN A 2 15.17 -31.35 47.61
C ASN A 2 15.66 -30.07 46.87
N GLU A 3 16.91 -29.69 47.07
CA GLU A 3 17.55 -28.55 46.40
C GLU A 3 17.41 -28.59 44.85
N THR A 4 17.44 -29.81 44.30
CA THR A 4 17.24 -30.06 42.86
C THR A 4 15.84 -29.61 42.37
N VAL A 5 14.79 -29.84 43.17
CA VAL A 5 13.41 -29.42 42.83
C VAL A 5 13.27 -27.91 42.93
N LYS A 6 13.95 -27.27 43.91
CA LYS A 6 13.92 -25.82 44.08
C LYS A 6 14.64 -25.11 42.93
N ASN A 7 15.79 -25.63 42.50
CA ASN A 7 16.54 -25.06 41.36
C ASN A 7 15.79 -25.25 40.04
N SER A 8 15.14 -26.41 39.82
CA SER A 8 14.31 -26.64 38.62
C SER A 8 13.13 -25.67 38.54
N SER A 9 12.45 -25.41 39.68
CA SER A 9 11.31 -24.47 39.73
C SER A 9 11.75 -23.03 39.47
N ILE A 10 12.93 -22.61 39.93
CA ILE A 10 13.49 -21.25 39.68
C ILE A 10 13.83 -21.13 38.19
N THR A 11 14.50 -22.12 37.60
CA THR A 11 14.87 -22.10 36.18
C THR A 11 13.63 -22.04 35.30
N THR A 12 12.59 -22.81 35.60
CA THR A 12 11.32 -22.79 34.88
C THR A 12 10.64 -21.40 34.96
N ALA A 13 10.62 -20.82 36.18
CA ALA A 13 10.03 -19.48 36.36
C ALA A 13 10.79 -18.37 35.55
N VAL A 14 12.11 -18.46 35.53
CA VAL A 14 12.95 -17.53 34.76
C VAL A 14 12.68 -17.67 33.23
N ILE A 15 12.59 -18.90 32.73
CA ILE A 15 12.27 -19.18 31.33
C ILE A 15 10.87 -18.65 30.98
N CYS A 16 9.86 -18.93 31.83
CA CYS A 16 8.50 -18.41 31.62
C CYS A 16 8.46 -16.89 31.62
N LEU A 17 9.16 -16.24 32.53
CA LEU A 17 9.25 -14.78 32.60
C LEU A 17 9.92 -14.22 31.34
N PHE A 18 11.02 -14.84 30.90
CA PHE A 18 11.69 -14.45 29.65
C PHE A 18 10.75 -14.57 28.45
N LEU A 19 10.01 -15.68 28.31
CA LEU A 19 9.06 -15.89 27.23
C LEU A 19 7.92 -14.86 27.25
N ILE A 20 7.42 -14.50 28.44
CA ILE A 20 6.39 -13.47 28.60
C ILE A 20 6.92 -12.10 28.16
N ILE A 21 8.13 -11.72 28.60
CA ILE A 21 8.77 -10.46 28.19
C ILE A 21 9.04 -10.48 26.68
N TRP A 22 9.56 -11.58 26.18
CA TRP A 22 9.88 -11.73 24.77
C TRP A 22 8.63 -11.60 23.88
N SER A 23 7.58 -12.37 24.17
CA SER A 23 6.35 -12.37 23.36
C SER A 23 5.50 -11.10 23.58
N GLY A 24 5.51 -10.51 24.76
CA GLY A 24 4.65 -9.38 25.10
C GLY A 24 5.28 -8.01 24.88
N LEU A 25 6.61 -7.88 24.89
CA LEU A 25 7.27 -6.60 24.73
C LEU A 25 8.20 -6.54 23.52
N ILE A 26 8.93 -7.61 23.22
CA ILE A 26 9.95 -7.57 22.18
C ILE A 26 9.35 -7.84 20.81
N ILE A 27 8.56 -8.90 20.64
CA ILE A 27 7.93 -9.21 19.35
C ILE A 27 7.07 -8.07 18.83
N PRO A 28 6.18 -7.44 19.63
CA PRO A 28 5.36 -6.32 19.15
C PRO A 28 6.15 -5.11 18.65
N GLU A 29 7.36 -4.88 19.18
CA GLU A 29 8.20 -3.78 18.67
C GLU A 29 8.63 -3.99 17.21
N PHE A 30 8.85 -5.24 16.78
CA PHE A 30 9.21 -5.56 15.41
C PHE A 30 8.03 -5.47 14.42
N GLU A 31 6.81 -5.46 14.93
CA GLU A 31 5.60 -5.36 14.11
C GLU A 31 5.19 -3.90 13.84
N LYS A 32 5.75 -2.95 14.60
CA LYS A 32 5.50 -1.52 14.42
C LYS A 32 6.20 -0.96 13.17
N LEU A 33 5.69 0.15 12.67
CA LEU A 33 6.46 0.94 11.70
C LEU A 33 7.71 1.50 12.42
N PRO A 34 8.90 1.40 11.83
CA PRO A 34 10.10 2.01 12.39
C PRO A 34 9.99 3.53 12.40
N ASN A 35 10.69 4.19 13.32
CA ASN A 35 10.64 5.66 13.44
C ASN A 35 11.22 6.38 12.22
N ASP A 36 12.10 5.72 11.50
CA ASP A 36 12.72 6.17 10.25
C ASP A 36 12.09 5.50 9.02
N PHE A 37 10.82 5.10 9.12
CA PHE A 37 10.12 4.45 8.02
C PHE A 37 10.22 5.29 6.76
N SER A 38 10.73 4.67 5.73
CA SER A 38 10.72 5.18 4.36
C SER A 38 10.45 4.04 3.38
N LEU A 39 9.76 4.36 2.31
CA LEU A 39 9.46 3.42 1.23
C LEU A 39 9.58 4.17 -0.10
N TYR A 40 10.31 3.61 -1.03
CA TYR A 40 10.40 4.09 -2.40
C TYR A 40 10.01 2.98 -3.37
N MET A 41 9.14 3.31 -4.31
CA MET A 41 8.69 2.37 -5.36
C MET A 41 8.61 3.08 -6.70
N GLU A 42 8.96 2.35 -7.75
CA GLU A 42 8.73 2.76 -9.13
C GLU A 42 7.70 1.85 -9.80
N TYR A 43 6.91 2.44 -10.67
CA TYR A 43 5.92 1.77 -11.49
C TYR A 43 6.19 2.07 -12.96
N ASP A 44 6.10 1.04 -13.78
CA ASP A 44 5.99 1.19 -15.23
C ASP A 44 4.52 1.23 -15.61
N GLY A 45 4.15 2.17 -16.46
CA GLY A 45 2.76 2.39 -16.83
C GLY A 45 2.58 2.88 -18.26
N TYR A 46 1.33 3.07 -18.61
CA TYR A 46 0.88 3.69 -19.84
C TYR A 46 -0.33 4.56 -19.57
N ASP A 47 -0.53 5.56 -20.40
CA ASP A 47 -1.67 6.45 -20.31
C ASP A 47 -2.09 6.97 -21.69
N GLN A 48 -3.36 7.35 -21.79
CA GLN A 48 -3.98 8.12 -22.86
C GLN A 48 -4.86 9.17 -22.22
N ILE A 49 -4.76 10.41 -22.59
CA ILE A 49 -5.51 11.51 -21.99
C ILE A 49 -5.96 12.48 -23.07
N ILE A 50 -7.10 13.12 -22.86
CA ILE A 50 -7.52 14.27 -23.68
C ILE A 50 -6.91 15.57 -23.12
N GLU A 51 -6.57 16.50 -23.99
CA GLU A 51 -6.08 17.83 -23.58
C GLU A 51 -7.23 18.81 -23.32
N THR A 52 -8.34 18.66 -24.03
CA THR A 52 -9.56 19.48 -23.88
C THR A 52 -10.79 18.60 -23.83
N ALA A 53 -11.90 19.09 -23.27
CA ALA A 53 -13.14 18.32 -23.13
C ALA A 53 -13.69 17.82 -24.50
N GLU A 54 -13.46 18.56 -25.57
CA GLU A 54 -13.88 18.20 -26.93
C GLU A 54 -12.84 17.35 -27.67
N GLY A 55 -11.58 17.28 -27.16
CA GLY A 55 -10.46 16.61 -27.79
C GLY A 55 -10.61 15.09 -27.87
N GLU A 56 -9.84 14.45 -28.71
CA GLU A 56 -9.72 12.99 -28.77
C GLU A 56 -8.66 12.50 -27.79
N LEU A 57 -8.73 11.21 -27.41
CA LEU A 57 -7.65 10.58 -26.64
C LEU A 57 -6.33 10.65 -27.41
N SER A 58 -5.26 10.99 -26.71
CA SER A 58 -3.90 10.93 -27.26
C SER A 58 -3.55 9.52 -27.70
N ASP A 59 -2.47 9.38 -28.47
CA ASP A 59 -1.82 8.09 -28.61
C ASP A 59 -1.37 7.57 -27.23
N VAL A 60 -1.29 6.24 -27.12
CA VAL A 60 -0.78 5.60 -25.90
C VAL A 60 0.67 6.01 -25.70
N PHE A 61 0.98 6.59 -24.54
CA PHE A 61 2.35 6.86 -24.15
C PHE A 61 2.74 6.03 -22.90
N LYS A 62 4.04 5.73 -22.81
CA LYS A 62 4.59 5.06 -21.63
C LYS A 62 4.97 6.09 -20.59
N LEU A 63 4.72 5.75 -19.34
CA LEU A 63 5.12 6.57 -18.20
C LEU A 63 5.88 5.75 -17.17
N ARG A 64 6.73 6.44 -16.40
CA ARG A 64 7.28 5.93 -15.14
C ARG A 64 6.78 6.80 -14.02
N GLU A 65 6.24 6.15 -13.01
CA GLU A 65 5.81 6.82 -11.79
C GLU A 65 6.70 6.38 -10.64
N SER A 66 7.08 7.31 -9.78
CA SER A 66 7.74 7.01 -8.50
C SER A 66 6.90 7.48 -7.34
N ILE A 67 6.86 6.71 -6.27
CA ILE A 67 6.25 7.07 -4.99
C ILE A 67 7.31 6.98 -3.91
N SER A 68 7.44 8.04 -3.12
CA SER A 68 8.18 8.01 -1.85
C SER A 68 7.24 8.26 -0.68
N LEU A 69 7.37 7.43 0.35
CA LEU A 69 6.71 7.62 1.66
C LEU A 69 7.79 7.84 2.70
N GLU A 70 7.63 8.85 3.55
CA GLU A 70 8.61 9.19 4.60
C GLU A 70 7.89 9.68 5.85
N VAL A 71 8.32 9.25 7.03
CA VAL A 71 7.87 9.84 8.29
C VAL A 71 8.50 11.23 8.44
N ILE A 72 7.65 12.27 8.52
CA ILE A 72 8.09 13.67 8.66
C ILE A 72 7.87 14.22 10.06
N ALA A 73 6.93 13.65 10.82
CA ALA A 73 6.70 14.01 12.22
C ALA A 73 6.17 12.82 13.03
N MET A 74 6.40 12.86 14.33
CA MET A 74 6.00 11.81 15.27
C MET A 74 5.43 12.43 16.55
N SER A 75 4.32 11.86 17.05
CA SER A 75 3.74 12.21 18.34
C SER A 75 3.20 10.94 19.01
N GLY A 76 3.96 10.37 19.94
CA GLY A 76 3.63 9.07 20.54
C GLY A 76 3.58 7.95 19.49
N ASN A 77 2.41 7.34 19.31
CA ASN A 77 2.19 6.33 18.27
C ASN A 77 1.72 6.92 16.94
N ASN A 78 1.47 8.21 16.86
CA ASN A 78 1.01 8.86 15.64
C ASN A 78 2.19 9.28 14.78
N PHE A 79 2.19 8.81 13.55
CA PHE A 79 3.12 9.21 12.50
C PHE A 79 2.42 10.11 11.50
N GLU A 80 3.08 11.20 11.14
CA GLU A 80 2.75 11.97 9.96
C GLU A 80 3.67 11.51 8.83
N ILE A 81 3.06 10.93 7.78
CA ILE A 81 3.77 10.35 6.64
C ILE A 81 3.53 11.22 5.42
N SER A 82 4.62 11.76 4.86
CA SER A 82 4.61 12.45 3.57
C SER A 82 4.64 11.42 2.44
N SER A 83 3.82 11.63 1.42
CA SER A 83 3.80 10.88 0.17
C SER A 83 4.07 11.83 -0.98
N ASN A 84 5.12 11.60 -1.73
CA ASN A 84 5.40 12.33 -2.97
C ASN A 84 5.27 11.36 -4.14
N ILE A 85 4.45 11.74 -5.11
CA ILE A 85 4.21 10.97 -6.33
C ILE A 85 4.67 11.81 -7.51
N HIS A 86 5.49 11.23 -8.36
CA HIS A 86 6.03 11.89 -9.54
C HIS A 86 5.91 10.97 -10.75
N GLY A 87 5.26 11.45 -11.81
CA GLY A 87 5.08 10.72 -13.06
C GLY A 87 5.74 11.45 -14.24
N VAL A 88 6.50 10.72 -15.06
CA VAL A 88 7.14 11.24 -16.25
C VAL A 88 6.83 10.39 -17.47
N ARG A 89 6.67 11.02 -18.63
CA ARG A 89 6.61 10.33 -19.91
C ARG A 89 7.99 9.83 -20.30
N LEU A 90 8.06 8.60 -20.82
CA LEU A 90 9.34 8.00 -21.20
C LEU A 90 9.83 8.44 -22.59
N ASP A 91 8.99 9.05 -23.40
CA ASP A 91 9.33 9.52 -24.75
C ASP A 91 9.81 10.98 -24.78
N THR A 92 9.36 11.82 -23.84
CA THR A 92 9.67 13.25 -23.79
C THR A 92 10.39 13.71 -22.53
N ASP A 93 10.48 12.86 -21.48
CA ASP A 93 10.93 13.19 -20.13
C ASP A 93 10.11 14.32 -19.46
N GLU A 94 8.93 14.60 -19.98
CA GLU A 94 8.03 15.61 -19.40
C GLU A 94 7.29 15.05 -18.19
N ALA A 95 7.16 15.88 -17.16
CA ALA A 95 6.33 15.53 -16.01
C ALA A 95 4.85 15.48 -16.42
N VAL A 96 4.21 14.32 -16.20
CA VAL A 96 2.78 14.12 -16.44
C VAL A 96 1.97 14.66 -15.26
N PHE A 97 2.44 14.34 -14.06
CA PHE A 97 1.83 14.85 -12.84
C PHE A 97 2.81 14.80 -11.66
N ASN A 98 2.51 15.64 -10.65
CA ASN A 98 3.12 15.61 -9.34
C ASN A 98 2.02 15.72 -8.30
N ALA A 99 2.05 14.85 -7.30
CA ALA A 99 1.12 14.92 -6.18
C ALA A 99 1.87 14.79 -4.86
N HIS A 100 1.40 15.55 -3.88
CA HIS A 100 1.90 15.49 -2.51
C HIS A 100 0.72 15.27 -1.57
N HIS A 101 0.83 14.27 -0.71
CA HIS A 101 -0.17 13.97 0.32
C HIS A 101 0.49 13.78 1.67
N THR A 102 -0.27 14.03 2.72
CA THR A 102 0.15 13.76 4.10
C THR A 102 -0.88 12.83 4.75
N TYR A 103 -0.41 11.80 5.42
CA TYR A 103 -1.23 10.82 6.10
C TYR A 103 -0.91 10.79 7.59
N ASN A 104 -1.95 10.73 8.43
CA ASN A 104 -1.83 10.49 9.85
C ASN A 104 -2.09 9.01 10.13
N VAL A 105 -1.08 8.28 10.60
CA VAL A 105 -1.10 6.83 10.72
C VAL A 105 -0.66 6.40 12.12
N ASP A 106 -1.39 5.49 12.73
CA ASP A 106 -0.93 4.83 13.94
C ASP A 106 0.17 3.81 13.61
N LYS A 107 1.35 3.96 14.22
CA LYS A 107 2.52 3.13 13.90
C LYS A 107 2.38 1.66 14.29
N ILE A 108 1.46 1.34 15.21
CA ILE A 108 1.24 -0.02 15.72
C ILE A 108 0.25 -0.74 14.81
N SER A 109 -0.94 -0.17 14.65
CA SER A 109 -2.02 -0.77 13.86
C SER A 109 -1.86 -0.57 12.35
N LYS A 110 -1.06 0.44 11.93
CA LYS A 110 -0.89 0.87 10.53
C LYS A 110 -2.20 1.33 9.88
N LEU A 111 -3.12 1.81 10.69
CA LEU A 111 -4.39 2.36 10.25
C LEU A 111 -4.31 3.90 10.16
N HIS A 112 -5.12 4.48 9.30
CA HIS A 112 -5.32 5.92 9.30
C HIS A 112 -5.98 6.37 10.61
N ASN A 113 -5.49 7.45 11.20
CA ASN A 113 -6.10 8.05 12.38
C ASN A 113 -7.31 8.94 12.06
N ASP A 114 -7.38 9.46 10.84
CA ASP A 114 -8.37 10.43 10.35
C ASP A 114 -9.37 9.85 9.34
N LYS A 115 -9.28 8.55 9.02
CA LYS A 115 -10.11 7.85 8.03
C LYS A 115 -10.86 6.66 8.64
N GLU A 116 -11.56 6.88 9.74
CA GLU A 116 -12.34 5.86 10.46
C GLU A 116 -11.55 4.55 10.71
N SER A 117 -10.25 4.68 10.98
CA SER A 117 -9.31 3.56 11.18
C SER A 117 -9.21 2.60 9.98
N LYS A 118 -9.38 3.13 8.76
CA LYS A 118 -9.14 2.34 7.54
C LYS A 118 -7.66 1.99 7.40
N MET A 119 -7.38 0.89 6.74
CA MET A 119 -6.02 0.41 6.54
C MET A 119 -5.20 1.37 5.66
N PHE A 120 -3.99 1.70 6.12
CA PHE A 120 -2.97 2.40 5.34
C PHE A 120 -1.95 1.42 4.77
N LEU A 121 -1.43 0.51 5.62
CA LEU A 121 -0.53 -0.58 5.25
C LEU A 121 -0.99 -1.88 5.91
N PHE A 122 -0.68 -3.01 5.31
CA PHE A 122 -0.93 -4.30 5.93
C PHE A 122 -0.06 -4.48 7.18
N SER A 123 -0.67 -4.99 8.24
CA SER A 123 0.07 -5.44 9.42
C SER A 123 0.66 -6.83 9.17
N PRO A 124 1.76 -7.21 9.84
CA PRO A 124 2.26 -8.58 9.82
C PRO A 124 1.19 -9.60 10.23
N GLY A 125 1.26 -10.80 9.66
CA GLY A 125 0.27 -11.84 9.92
C GLY A 125 -1.02 -11.66 9.14
N VAL A 126 -0.94 -11.19 7.90
CA VAL A 126 -2.10 -11.00 6.99
C VAL A 126 -2.92 -12.27 6.89
N GLN A 127 -4.23 -12.15 7.08
CA GLN A 127 -5.17 -13.25 7.01
C GLN A 127 -5.87 -13.32 5.64
N LYS A 128 -6.39 -14.49 5.30
CA LYS A 128 -7.20 -14.73 4.08
C LYS A 128 -8.63 -14.21 4.29
N GLN A 129 -8.76 -12.90 4.43
CA GLN A 129 -10.04 -12.20 4.67
C GLN A 129 -10.06 -10.87 3.95
N ASN A 130 -11.22 -10.26 3.85
CA ASN A 130 -11.36 -8.91 3.31
C ASN A 130 -10.92 -7.86 4.34
N TYR A 131 -10.45 -6.71 3.85
CA TYR A 131 -10.00 -5.59 4.67
C TYR A 131 -10.64 -4.28 4.25
N ASP A 132 -11.04 -3.45 5.21
CA ASP A 132 -11.45 -2.08 4.94
C ASP A 132 -10.22 -1.23 4.62
N PHE A 133 -10.28 -0.55 3.50
CA PHE A 133 -9.18 0.18 2.90
C PHE A 133 -9.63 1.58 2.46
N HIS A 134 -8.82 2.58 2.71
CA HIS A 134 -9.03 3.91 2.16
C HIS A 134 -8.14 4.09 0.92
N HIS A 135 -8.78 4.32 -0.23
CA HIS A 135 -8.04 4.48 -1.48
C HIS A 135 -7.54 5.93 -1.63
N PRO A 136 -6.24 6.18 -1.54
CA PRO A 136 -5.70 7.54 -1.49
C PRO A 136 -5.92 8.35 -2.76
N LEU A 137 -6.04 7.71 -3.93
CA LEU A 137 -6.16 8.42 -5.21
C LEU A 137 -7.61 8.76 -5.60
N ILE A 138 -8.58 8.03 -5.09
CA ILE A 138 -10.01 8.31 -5.35
C ILE A 138 -10.73 8.80 -4.11
N PHE A 139 -10.00 8.99 -3.02
CA PHE A 139 -10.51 9.53 -1.74
C PHE A 139 -11.78 8.84 -1.25
N SER A 140 -11.95 7.57 -1.58
CA SER A 140 -13.11 6.76 -1.21
C SER A 140 -12.71 5.55 -0.39
N ASP A 141 -13.64 5.13 0.44
CA ASP A 141 -13.55 3.87 1.13
C ASP A 141 -13.84 2.71 0.18
N ALA A 142 -13.10 1.64 0.36
CA ALA A 142 -13.26 0.43 -0.43
C ALA A 142 -12.99 -0.81 0.43
N THR A 143 -13.41 -1.97 -0.06
CA THR A 143 -13.09 -3.25 0.56
C THR A 143 -12.10 -3.99 -0.33
N LEU A 144 -10.92 -4.29 0.21
CA LEU A 144 -9.98 -5.23 -0.41
C LEU A 144 -10.52 -6.64 -0.28
N ILE A 145 -10.74 -7.28 -1.40
CA ILE A 145 -11.24 -8.65 -1.48
C ILE A 145 -10.04 -9.60 -1.56
N PHE A 146 -10.03 -10.64 -0.75
CA PHE A 146 -9.04 -11.71 -0.86
C PHE A 146 -9.35 -12.58 -2.09
N ASP A 147 -8.44 -12.60 -3.08
CA ASP A 147 -8.60 -13.32 -4.35
C ASP A 147 -7.89 -14.68 -4.38
N GLY A 148 -7.05 -14.97 -3.36
CA GLY A 148 -6.34 -16.24 -3.32
C GLY A 148 -4.86 -16.11 -3.01
N GLU A 149 -4.14 -17.21 -3.21
CA GLU A 149 -2.70 -17.32 -3.04
C GLU A 149 -2.01 -17.23 -4.39
N ASP A 150 -0.80 -16.66 -4.42
CA ASP A 150 0.01 -16.50 -5.61
C ASP A 150 1.51 -16.55 -5.23
N THR A 151 2.38 -16.49 -6.22
CA THR A 151 3.83 -16.46 -6.01
C THR A 151 4.46 -15.35 -6.84
N VAL A 152 5.27 -14.52 -6.18
CA VAL A 152 6.06 -13.48 -6.83
C VAL A 152 7.54 -13.80 -6.61
N LYS A 153 8.26 -14.24 -7.65
CA LYS A 153 9.71 -14.57 -7.59
C LYS A 153 10.06 -15.47 -6.39
N ASP A 154 9.46 -16.63 -6.31
CA ASP A 154 9.66 -17.62 -5.23
C ASP A 154 9.19 -17.17 -3.83
N LEU A 155 8.47 -16.06 -3.74
CA LEU A 155 7.88 -15.59 -2.51
C LEU A 155 6.38 -15.86 -2.53
N ASP A 156 5.89 -16.66 -1.57
CA ASP A 156 4.46 -16.90 -1.40
C ASP A 156 3.77 -15.62 -0.93
N VAL A 157 2.68 -15.26 -1.58
CA VAL A 157 1.94 -14.03 -1.34
C VAL A 157 0.43 -14.27 -1.36
N TYR A 158 -0.31 -13.39 -0.71
CA TYR A 158 -1.76 -13.29 -0.87
C TYR A 158 -2.08 -12.19 -1.87
N LYS A 159 -3.03 -12.49 -2.73
CA LYS A 159 -3.54 -11.56 -3.71
C LYS A 159 -4.83 -10.94 -3.18
N PHE A 160 -4.88 -9.60 -3.23
CA PHE A 160 -6.07 -8.82 -2.90
C PHE A 160 -6.41 -7.91 -4.05
N SER A 161 -7.71 -7.72 -4.30
CA SER A 161 -8.18 -6.75 -5.28
C SER A 161 -9.19 -5.78 -4.69
N VAL A 162 -9.28 -4.62 -5.30
CA VAL A 162 -10.36 -3.66 -5.10
C VAL A 162 -10.80 -3.15 -6.46
N LYS A 163 -12.10 -3.13 -6.67
CA LYS A 163 -12.74 -2.53 -7.83
C LYS A 163 -13.67 -1.44 -7.36
N THR A 164 -13.52 -0.25 -7.93
CA THR A 164 -14.39 0.87 -7.68
C THR A 164 -14.96 1.36 -8.99
N GLU A 165 -16.23 1.71 -9.00
CA GLU A 165 -16.96 2.17 -10.18
C GLU A 165 -17.69 3.46 -9.88
N LYS A 166 -17.78 4.33 -10.88
CA LYS A 166 -18.55 5.58 -10.83
C LYS A 166 -18.14 6.53 -9.69
N ASN A 167 -16.84 6.54 -9.32
CA ASN A 167 -16.36 7.48 -8.33
C ASN A 167 -16.24 8.87 -8.93
N ASP A 168 -16.86 9.86 -8.30
CA ASP A 168 -16.71 11.26 -8.68
C ASP A 168 -15.30 11.76 -8.33
N ILE A 169 -14.54 12.06 -9.36
CA ILE A 169 -13.18 12.60 -9.27
C ILE A 169 -13.08 13.98 -9.92
N SER A 170 -14.19 14.67 -10.14
CA SER A 170 -14.24 15.98 -10.80
C SER A 170 -13.30 17.01 -10.15
N PHE A 171 -13.13 16.92 -8.83
CA PHE A 171 -12.25 17.80 -8.08
C PHE A 171 -10.75 17.61 -8.38
N VAL A 172 -10.36 16.46 -8.95
CA VAL A 172 -8.97 16.19 -9.38
C VAL A 172 -8.64 16.95 -10.66
N PHE A 173 -9.66 17.26 -11.47
CA PHE A 173 -9.53 17.85 -12.79
C PHE A 173 -10.27 19.20 -12.91
N PRO A 174 -9.90 20.22 -12.10
CA PRO A 174 -10.61 21.51 -12.07
C PRO A 174 -10.61 22.25 -13.43
N GLN A 175 -9.65 21.94 -14.31
CA GLN A 175 -9.58 22.50 -15.66
C GLN A 175 -10.74 22.09 -16.58
N PHE A 176 -11.44 21.01 -16.23
CA PHE A 176 -12.60 20.53 -16.99
C PHE A 176 -13.95 20.96 -16.40
N ALA A 177 -13.94 21.75 -15.32
CA ALA A 177 -15.19 22.27 -14.76
C ALA A 177 -16.01 23.06 -15.80
N PRO A 178 -17.34 22.93 -15.83
CA PRO A 178 -18.22 22.28 -14.85
C PRO A 178 -18.54 20.80 -15.14
N ASN A 179 -17.80 20.11 -15.99
CA ASN A 179 -18.08 18.73 -16.33
C ASN A 179 -17.91 17.81 -15.13
N VAL A 180 -18.81 16.83 -14.98
CA VAL A 180 -18.68 15.76 -14.00
C VAL A 180 -17.81 14.65 -14.56
N ILE A 181 -16.83 14.20 -13.79
CA ILE A 181 -15.88 13.14 -14.19
C ILE A 181 -15.98 12.02 -13.18
N TRP A 182 -16.27 10.82 -13.68
CA TRP A 182 -16.23 9.60 -12.90
C TRP A 182 -15.04 8.74 -13.29
N SER A 183 -14.59 7.92 -12.33
CA SER A 183 -13.50 6.97 -12.48
C SER A 183 -13.95 5.56 -12.15
N ASP A 184 -13.64 4.63 -13.03
CA ASP A 184 -13.67 3.19 -12.76
C ASP A 184 -12.24 2.69 -12.59
N THR A 185 -11.94 2.01 -11.47
CA THR A 185 -10.59 1.52 -11.21
C THR A 185 -10.59 0.07 -10.76
N GLU A 186 -9.54 -0.64 -11.15
CA GLU A 186 -9.23 -1.95 -10.59
C GLU A 186 -7.78 -1.94 -10.08
N THR A 187 -7.61 -2.34 -8.82
CA THR A 187 -6.30 -2.36 -8.17
C THR A 187 -6.05 -3.73 -7.57
N VAL A 188 -4.85 -4.28 -7.77
CA VAL A 188 -4.43 -5.59 -7.26
C VAL A 188 -3.15 -5.43 -6.46
N PHE A 189 -3.11 -6.05 -5.28
CA PHE A 189 -1.97 -6.09 -4.38
C PHE A 189 -1.49 -7.53 -4.19
N TRP A 190 -0.19 -7.76 -4.24
CA TRP A 190 0.45 -9.01 -3.84
C TRP A 190 1.19 -8.77 -2.53
N VAL A 191 0.70 -9.38 -1.46
CA VAL A 191 1.09 -9.11 -0.08
C VAL A 191 1.71 -10.35 0.54
N GLN A 192 2.89 -10.20 1.09
CA GLN A 192 3.52 -11.30 1.83
C GLN A 192 2.85 -11.43 3.22
N PRO A 193 2.27 -12.61 3.56
CA PRO A 193 1.41 -12.71 4.73
C PRO A 193 2.15 -12.57 6.07
N THR A 194 3.41 -13.00 6.17
CA THR A 194 4.17 -12.94 7.43
C THR A 194 4.57 -11.52 7.80
N THR A 195 4.94 -10.70 6.80
CA THR A 195 5.49 -9.35 7.02
C THR A 195 4.50 -8.23 6.76
N GLY A 196 3.44 -8.49 5.97
CA GLY A 196 2.51 -7.47 5.49
C GLY A 196 3.06 -6.60 4.36
N ASP A 197 4.24 -6.91 3.83
CA ASP A 197 4.84 -6.13 2.75
C ASP A 197 4.09 -6.36 1.43
N VAL A 198 3.75 -5.27 0.76
CA VAL A 198 3.26 -5.28 -0.63
C VAL A 198 4.47 -5.39 -1.55
N VAL A 199 4.65 -6.53 -2.21
CA VAL A 199 5.80 -6.79 -3.07
C VAL A 199 5.53 -6.54 -4.54
N LYS A 200 4.27 -6.47 -4.92
CA LYS A 200 3.82 -6.11 -6.25
C LYS A 200 2.44 -5.44 -6.17
N PHE A 201 2.23 -4.48 -7.05
CA PHE A 201 1.00 -3.71 -7.18
C PHE A 201 0.67 -3.54 -8.66
N LYS A 202 -0.61 -3.56 -9.00
CA LYS A 202 -1.10 -3.23 -10.34
C LYS A 202 -2.38 -2.43 -10.21
N ARG A 203 -2.54 -1.42 -11.04
CA ARG A 203 -3.77 -0.62 -11.14
C ARG A 203 -4.07 -0.31 -12.59
N THR A 204 -5.36 -0.32 -12.93
CA THR A 204 -5.91 0.21 -14.16
C THR A 204 -7.03 1.20 -13.85
N TRP A 205 -7.25 2.16 -14.73
CA TRP A 205 -8.31 3.15 -14.58
C TRP A 205 -8.90 3.54 -15.92
N GLU A 206 -10.16 3.92 -15.90
CA GLU A 206 -10.85 4.62 -16.95
C GLU A 206 -11.60 5.79 -16.33
N ASP A 207 -11.25 7.01 -16.73
CA ASP A 207 -11.92 8.24 -16.30
C ASP A 207 -12.75 8.76 -17.46
N TYR A 208 -13.96 9.24 -17.18
CA TYR A 208 -14.89 9.62 -18.22
C TYR A 208 -15.84 10.73 -17.79
N PHE A 209 -16.26 11.55 -18.77
CA PHE A 209 -17.32 12.54 -18.58
C PHE A 209 -18.68 11.89 -18.44
N VAL A 210 -19.52 12.51 -17.57
CA VAL A 210 -20.85 12.03 -17.23
C VAL A 210 -21.88 13.15 -17.39
N VAL A 211 -23.01 12.82 -18.01
CA VAL A 211 -24.22 13.67 -18.07
C VAL A 211 -25.42 12.82 -17.69
N ASP A 212 -26.25 13.30 -16.78
CA ASP A 212 -27.44 12.61 -16.28
C ASP A 212 -27.16 11.18 -15.75
N GLY A 213 -25.93 10.95 -15.20
CA GLY A 213 -25.51 9.65 -14.69
C GLY A 213 -25.02 8.66 -15.74
N GLU A 214 -24.97 9.05 -17.00
CA GLU A 214 -24.52 8.22 -18.12
C GLU A 214 -23.14 8.68 -18.62
N LYS A 215 -22.28 7.71 -18.92
CA LYS A 215 -20.97 7.96 -19.55
C LYS A 215 -21.16 8.50 -20.96
N ILE A 216 -20.61 9.67 -21.24
CA ILE A 216 -20.70 10.29 -22.56
C ILE A 216 -19.39 10.22 -23.35
N LYS A 217 -18.25 10.24 -22.66
CA LYS A 217 -16.95 10.24 -23.32
C LYS A 217 -15.84 9.83 -22.36
N THR A 218 -14.96 8.96 -22.81
CA THR A 218 -13.74 8.63 -22.08
C THR A 218 -12.77 9.80 -22.13
N MET A 219 -12.23 10.18 -20.98
CA MET A 219 -11.29 11.27 -20.79
C MET A 219 -9.84 10.76 -20.65
N GLN A 220 -9.68 9.67 -19.93
CA GLN A 220 -8.37 9.07 -19.65
C GLN A 220 -8.50 7.55 -19.53
N ILE A 221 -7.52 6.83 -20.06
CA ILE A 221 -7.38 5.37 -19.86
C ILE A 221 -5.92 5.10 -19.53
N GLY A 222 -5.66 4.41 -18.44
CA GLY A 222 -4.30 4.11 -18.08
C GLY A 222 -4.16 2.86 -17.22
N GLY A 223 -2.91 2.54 -16.97
CA GLY A 223 -2.55 1.44 -16.09
C GLY A 223 -1.09 1.54 -15.66
N LYS A 224 -0.80 0.99 -14.49
CA LYS A 224 0.56 0.89 -13.98
C LYS A 224 0.74 -0.38 -13.16
N GLU A 225 1.95 -0.89 -13.11
CA GLU A 225 2.34 -1.94 -12.17
C GLU A 225 3.76 -1.67 -11.64
N THR A 226 4.06 -2.24 -10.47
CA THR A 226 5.38 -2.15 -9.86
C THR A 226 6.44 -2.57 -10.88
N SER A 227 7.43 -1.71 -11.11
CA SER A 227 8.51 -2.00 -12.05
C SER A 227 9.25 -3.28 -11.66
N GLN A 228 9.88 -3.93 -12.64
CA GLN A 228 10.69 -5.12 -12.38
C GLN A 228 11.78 -4.83 -11.33
N TYR A 229 12.43 -3.65 -11.43
CA TYR A 229 13.45 -3.21 -10.48
C TYR A 229 12.91 -3.09 -9.06
N SER A 230 11.78 -2.40 -8.86
CA SER A 230 11.16 -2.27 -7.54
C SER A 230 10.65 -3.60 -7.00
N THR A 231 10.08 -4.46 -7.86
CA THR A 231 9.66 -5.81 -7.45
C THR A 231 10.84 -6.62 -6.91
N ASP A 232 12.01 -6.55 -7.56
CA ASP A 232 13.21 -7.27 -7.13
C ASP A 232 13.68 -6.80 -5.75
N ILE A 233 13.77 -5.50 -5.54
CA ILE A 233 14.17 -4.91 -4.25
C ILE A 233 13.18 -5.27 -3.15
N LEU A 234 11.89 -5.13 -3.41
CA LEU A 234 10.85 -5.42 -2.42
C LEU A 234 10.84 -6.91 -2.03
N VAL A 235 10.97 -7.82 -2.98
CA VAL A 235 11.04 -9.26 -2.71
C VAL A 235 12.26 -9.61 -1.86
N GLU A 236 13.44 -9.11 -2.21
CA GLU A 236 14.67 -9.39 -1.45
C GLU A 236 14.62 -8.79 -0.03
N ALA A 237 14.15 -7.56 0.11
CA ALA A 237 13.94 -6.95 1.43
C ALA A 237 12.94 -7.75 2.29
N THR A 238 11.84 -8.20 1.67
CA THR A 238 10.83 -9.02 2.34
C THR A 238 11.36 -10.37 2.76
N LYS A 239 12.15 -11.07 1.91
CA LYS A 239 12.82 -12.32 2.27
C LYS A 239 13.75 -12.14 3.47
N ALA A 240 14.53 -11.07 3.51
CA ALA A 240 15.38 -10.74 4.64
C ALA A 240 14.56 -10.53 5.93
N LYS A 241 13.44 -9.81 5.85
CA LYS A 241 12.52 -9.65 7.00
C LYS A 241 11.94 -10.98 7.48
N ILE A 242 11.53 -11.88 6.56
CA ILE A 242 11.01 -13.21 6.92
C ILE A 242 12.08 -14.01 7.68
N GLN A 243 13.32 -14.02 7.21
CA GLN A 243 14.42 -14.71 7.90
C GLN A 243 14.62 -14.17 9.30
N TYR A 244 14.57 -12.84 9.45
CA TYR A 244 14.67 -12.17 10.74
C TYR A 244 13.52 -12.57 11.68
N VAL A 245 12.27 -12.45 11.21
CA VAL A 245 11.06 -12.83 11.99
C VAL A 245 11.12 -14.29 12.40
N ASN A 246 11.52 -15.20 11.50
CA ASN A 246 11.64 -16.62 11.81
C ASN A 246 12.72 -16.89 12.85
N TYR A 247 13.86 -16.22 12.77
CA TYR A 247 14.92 -16.35 13.78
C TYR A 247 14.43 -15.98 15.18
N TYR A 248 13.64 -14.91 15.31
CA TYR A 248 13.13 -14.47 16.60
C TYR A 248 11.87 -15.20 17.08
N LYS A 249 11.13 -15.88 16.20
CA LYS A 249 9.99 -16.75 16.59
C LYS A 249 10.40 -18.17 17.03
N ILE A 250 11.64 -18.58 16.76
CA ILE A 250 12.17 -19.91 17.17
C ILE A 250 12.78 -19.87 18.57
N ILE A 251 13.10 -18.71 19.11
CA ILE A 251 13.59 -18.53 20.48
C ILE A 251 12.40 -18.39 21.44
#